data_24916fd88bcd675cf213a60c0551a36f
#
_entry.id   24916fd88bcd675cf213a60c0551a36f
#
_cell.length_a   1.000
_cell.length_b   1.000
_cell.length_c   1.000
_cell.angle_alpha   90.00
_cell.angle_beta   90.00
_cell.angle_gamma   90.00
#
_symmetry.space_group_name_H-M   'P 1'
#
loop_
_entity.id
_entity.type
_entity.pdbx_description
1 polymer ?
#
loop_
_entity_poly.entity_id
_entity_poly.type
_entity_poly.pdbx_seq_one_letter_code
_entity_poly.pdbx_strand_id
1 'polypeptide(L)'
;MEDRVKRIEKALDGSPAIVTLDEAWIMLGHPVFKAKIREWLKVFRKKNCSVVLATQSLSDASNSGILDVINESCLTKIYLPNVTAREEDTSAIYKRLGLNTRQIEIIATAIPKRQYYYVSPYGRRLFELALGQFTLAFVSVSD
;
A
#
# COMPACT_ATOMS: atom_id res chain seq x y z
N MET A 1 19.46 11.91 1.76
CA MET A 1 18.11 11.44 1.35
C MET A 1 17.84 11.68 -0.13
N GLU A 2 18.14 12.85 -0.67
CA GLU A 2 18.08 13.13 -2.14
C GLU A 2 18.93 12.16 -2.98
N ASP A 3 20.06 11.69 -2.48
CA ASP A 3 20.89 10.71 -3.19
C ASP A 3 20.21 9.37 -3.45
N ARG A 4 19.33 8.93 -2.53
CA ARG A 4 18.55 7.70 -2.73
C ARG A 4 17.52 7.87 -3.84
N VAL A 5 16.85 9.01 -3.88
CA VAL A 5 15.90 9.34 -4.95
C VAL A 5 16.60 9.32 -6.32
N LYS A 6 17.73 10.03 -6.43
CA LYS A 6 18.52 10.06 -7.67
C LYS A 6 19.02 8.68 -8.10
N ARG A 7 19.42 7.84 -7.13
CA ARG A 7 19.82 6.44 -7.41
C ARG A 7 18.68 5.61 -7.98
N ILE A 8 17.49 5.70 -7.40
CA ILE A 8 16.30 4.98 -7.90
C ILE A 8 16.00 5.44 -9.33
N GLU A 9 15.92 6.74 -9.57
CA GLU A 9 15.61 7.28 -10.89
C GLU A 9 16.66 6.90 -11.95
N LYS A 10 17.94 6.85 -11.58
CA LYS A 10 19.05 6.47 -12.45
C LYS A 10 19.08 4.96 -12.77
N ALA A 11 18.58 4.14 -11.84
CA ALA A 11 18.53 2.69 -12.03
C ALA A 11 17.41 2.24 -12.97
N LEU A 12 16.46 3.11 -13.28
CA LEU A 12 15.32 2.80 -14.16
C LEU A 12 15.72 3.04 -15.63
N ASP A 13 16.27 2.03 -16.26
CA ASP A 13 16.75 2.02 -17.65
C ASP A 13 15.69 1.54 -18.68
N GLY A 14 14.47 1.26 -18.22
CA GLY A 14 13.38 0.72 -19.03
C GLY A 14 13.20 -0.80 -18.90
N SER A 15 14.12 -1.49 -18.23
CA SER A 15 13.94 -2.88 -17.84
C SER A 15 12.80 -3.01 -16.82
N PRO A 16 12.10 -4.16 -16.76
CA PRO A 16 11.08 -4.40 -15.75
C PRO A 16 11.64 -4.23 -14.33
N ALA A 17 11.05 -3.32 -13.56
CA ALA A 17 11.50 -3.00 -12.22
C ALA A 17 10.34 -2.89 -11.23
N ILE A 18 10.63 -3.11 -9.95
CA ILE A 18 9.70 -2.88 -8.85
C ILE A 18 10.39 -1.98 -7.82
N VAL A 19 9.74 -0.89 -7.47
CA VAL A 19 10.15 -0.04 -6.35
C VAL A 19 9.19 -0.28 -5.19
N THR A 20 9.72 -0.82 -4.10
CA THR A 20 8.97 -1.01 -2.86
C THR A 20 9.31 0.08 -1.87
N LEU A 21 8.28 0.81 -1.44
CA LEU A 21 8.35 1.85 -0.42
C LEU A 21 7.66 1.30 0.84
N ASP A 22 8.45 0.68 1.69
CA ASP A 22 7.99 0.22 3.00
C ASP A 22 7.99 1.40 3.99
N GLU A 23 7.08 1.36 4.94
CA GLU A 23 6.85 2.47 5.87
C GLU A 23 6.65 3.82 5.14
N ALA A 24 5.86 3.80 4.06
CA ALA A 24 5.66 4.96 3.17
C ALA A 24 5.16 6.22 3.89
N TRP A 25 4.52 6.08 5.07
CA TRP A 25 4.05 7.18 5.90
C TRP A 25 5.17 8.13 6.31
N ILE A 26 6.38 7.62 6.58
CA ILE A 26 7.57 8.44 6.89
C ILE A 26 7.90 9.39 5.74
N MET A 27 7.79 8.86 4.52
CA MET A 27 8.07 9.64 3.30
C MET A 27 6.94 10.60 2.96
N LEU A 28 5.70 10.21 3.20
CA LEU A 28 4.51 11.04 2.97
C LEU A 28 4.43 12.25 3.90
N GLY A 29 5.01 12.16 5.10
CA GLY A 29 5.16 13.28 6.02
C GLY A 29 6.16 14.35 5.58
N HIS A 30 7.09 14.03 4.67
CA HIS A 30 8.13 14.97 4.23
C HIS A 30 7.77 15.59 2.88
N PRO A 31 7.68 16.94 2.75
CA PRO A 31 7.19 17.61 1.54
C PRO A 31 7.91 17.22 0.26
N VAL A 32 9.24 17.12 0.28
CA VAL A 32 10.06 16.75 -0.89
C VAL A 32 9.79 15.33 -1.35
N PHE A 33 9.70 14.38 -0.40
CA PHE A 33 9.40 12.99 -0.73
C PHE A 33 7.98 12.79 -1.21
N LYS A 34 7.04 13.45 -0.58
CA LYS A 34 5.65 13.45 -1.01
C LYS A 34 5.52 13.90 -2.47
N ALA A 35 6.18 14.99 -2.85
CA ALA A 35 6.20 15.47 -4.22
C ALA A 35 6.82 14.42 -5.19
N LYS A 36 7.90 13.76 -4.77
CA LYS A 36 8.53 12.69 -5.56
C LYS A 36 7.67 11.44 -5.69
N ILE A 37 7.05 10.97 -4.62
CA ILE A 37 6.11 9.83 -4.69
C ILE A 37 4.96 10.16 -5.65
N ARG A 38 4.41 11.37 -5.58
CA ARG A 38 3.36 11.82 -6.50
C ARG A 38 3.83 11.77 -7.97
N GLU A 39 5.05 12.21 -8.24
CA GLU A 39 5.67 12.16 -9.56
C GLU A 39 5.87 10.71 -10.01
N TRP A 40 6.47 9.87 -9.18
CA TRP A 40 6.76 8.46 -9.49
C TRP A 40 5.50 7.66 -9.81
N LEU A 41 4.45 7.82 -9.03
CA LEU A 41 3.17 7.15 -9.29
C LEU A 41 2.60 7.47 -10.68
N LYS A 42 2.88 8.67 -11.20
CA LYS A 42 2.44 9.09 -12.54
C LYS A 42 3.37 8.66 -13.67
N VAL A 43 4.67 8.60 -13.40
CA VAL A 43 5.71 8.48 -14.44
C VAL A 43 6.29 7.06 -14.54
N PHE A 44 6.41 6.33 -13.43
CA PHE A 44 7.12 5.05 -13.41
C PHE A 44 6.47 3.96 -14.26
N ARG A 45 5.16 4.02 -14.46
CA ARG A 45 4.47 3.15 -15.42
C ARG A 45 5.06 3.26 -16.83
N LYS A 46 5.44 4.46 -17.26
CA LYS A 46 6.06 4.70 -18.57
C LYS A 46 7.50 4.17 -18.65
N LYS A 47 8.13 3.94 -17.49
CA LYS A 47 9.47 3.40 -17.35
C LYS A 47 9.48 1.91 -17.03
N ASN A 48 8.36 1.20 -17.29
CA ASN A 48 8.22 -0.23 -17.01
C ASN A 48 8.50 -0.59 -15.53
N CYS A 49 8.15 0.32 -14.63
CA CYS A 49 8.39 0.18 -13.19
C CYS A 49 7.06 0.16 -12.43
N SER A 50 6.86 -0.87 -11.62
CA SER A 50 5.76 -0.98 -10.66
C SER A 50 6.16 -0.37 -9.33
N VAL A 51 5.22 0.30 -8.67
CA VAL A 51 5.43 0.87 -7.33
C VAL A 51 4.55 0.14 -6.33
N VAL A 52 5.15 -0.35 -5.26
CA VAL A 52 4.48 -0.95 -4.11
C VAL A 52 4.64 0.00 -2.93
N LEU A 53 3.51 0.48 -2.40
CA LEU A 53 3.47 1.30 -1.18
C LEU A 53 2.94 0.45 -0.04
N ALA A 54 3.69 0.32 1.04
CA ALA A 54 3.24 -0.30 2.28
C ALA A 54 3.21 0.74 3.40
N THR A 55 2.16 0.76 4.20
CA THR A 55 2.03 1.64 5.36
C THR A 55 1.18 1.00 6.44
N GLN A 56 1.55 1.23 7.68
CA GLN A 56 0.76 0.84 8.86
C GLN A 56 -0.23 1.94 9.25
N SER A 57 0.02 3.19 8.84
CA SER A 57 -0.78 4.35 9.20
C SER A 57 -1.70 4.77 8.04
N LEU A 58 -2.97 4.41 8.15
CA LEU A 58 -4.01 4.87 7.23
C LEU A 58 -4.28 6.37 7.36
N SER A 59 -4.18 6.91 8.58
CA SER A 59 -4.38 8.34 8.85
C SER A 59 -3.32 9.19 8.15
N ASP A 60 -2.05 8.77 8.17
CA ASP A 60 -0.99 9.50 7.51
C ASP A 60 -1.16 9.48 5.98
N ALA A 61 -1.54 8.33 5.42
CA ALA A 61 -1.89 8.24 4.01
C ALA A 61 -3.08 9.14 3.65
N SER A 62 -4.11 9.16 4.49
CA SER A 62 -5.30 10.00 4.32
C SER A 62 -4.99 11.50 4.39
N ASN A 63 -4.11 11.89 5.31
CA ASN A 63 -3.72 13.28 5.56
C ASN A 63 -2.55 13.76 4.69
N SER A 64 -1.97 12.88 3.90
CA SER A 64 -0.79 13.19 3.06
C SER A 64 -1.03 14.26 2.01
N GLY A 65 -2.29 14.51 1.62
CA GLY A 65 -2.66 15.40 0.52
C GLY A 65 -2.38 14.84 -0.88
N ILE A 66 -2.06 13.52 -0.98
CA ILE A 66 -1.91 12.81 -2.27
C ILE A 66 -2.76 11.53 -2.33
N LEU A 67 -3.75 11.39 -1.45
CA LEU A 67 -4.62 10.23 -1.40
C LEU A 67 -5.35 9.99 -2.73
N ASP A 68 -5.75 11.06 -3.41
CA ASP A 68 -6.33 11.05 -4.76
C ASP A 68 -5.38 10.36 -5.75
N VAL A 69 -4.12 10.78 -5.77
CA VAL A 69 -3.10 10.20 -6.66
C VAL A 69 -2.83 8.74 -6.32
N ILE A 70 -2.79 8.40 -5.03
CA ILE A 70 -2.64 7.00 -4.59
C ILE A 70 -3.84 6.17 -5.07
N ASN A 71 -5.05 6.67 -4.94
CA ASN A 71 -6.25 5.97 -5.38
C ASN A 71 -6.29 5.75 -6.90
N GLU A 72 -5.89 6.74 -7.67
CA GLU A 72 -5.88 6.67 -9.14
C GLU A 72 -4.74 5.80 -9.68
N SER A 73 -3.58 5.81 -9.02
CA SER A 73 -2.37 5.13 -9.52
C SER A 73 -2.21 3.72 -8.95
N CYS A 74 -2.60 3.49 -7.69
CA CYS A 74 -2.53 2.20 -7.01
C CYS A 74 -3.90 1.51 -7.07
N LEU A 75 -4.24 0.97 -8.23
CA LEU A 75 -5.54 0.33 -8.46
C LEU A 75 -5.70 -0.98 -7.68
N THR A 76 -4.59 -1.65 -7.38
CA THR A 76 -4.58 -2.84 -6.53
C THR A 76 -4.23 -2.45 -5.10
N LYS A 77 -5.07 -2.87 -4.17
CA LYS A 77 -4.89 -2.63 -2.73
C LYS A 77 -5.07 -3.91 -1.96
N ILE A 78 -4.23 -4.13 -0.97
CA ILE A 78 -4.33 -5.24 -0.03
C ILE A 78 -4.49 -4.64 1.37
N TYR A 79 -5.61 -4.95 2.00
CA TYR A 79 -5.92 -4.50 3.35
C TYR A 79 -5.69 -5.62 4.34
N LEU A 80 -4.93 -5.31 5.38
CA LEU A 80 -4.71 -6.20 6.52
C LEU A 80 -5.92 -6.12 7.46
N PRO A 81 -6.19 -7.17 8.24
CA PRO A 81 -7.21 -7.15 9.28
C PRO A 81 -7.02 -5.97 10.24
N ASN A 82 -8.11 -5.28 10.52
CA ASN A 82 -8.10 -4.15 11.43
C ASN A 82 -9.39 -4.13 12.25
N VAL A 83 -9.29 -4.48 13.53
CA VAL A 83 -10.44 -4.56 14.45
C VAL A 83 -11.12 -3.21 14.68
N THR A 84 -10.37 -2.10 14.50
CA THR A 84 -10.90 -0.73 14.63
C THR A 84 -11.49 -0.18 13.33
N ALA A 85 -11.56 -1.00 12.27
CA ALA A 85 -12.06 -0.54 10.96
C ALA A 85 -13.49 0.02 10.99
N ARG A 86 -14.30 -0.38 12.00
CA ARG A 86 -15.69 0.07 12.20
C ARG A 86 -15.79 1.43 12.90
N GLU A 87 -14.74 1.85 13.59
CA GLU A 87 -14.73 3.14 14.27
C GLU A 87 -14.93 4.28 13.26
N GLU A 88 -15.64 5.31 13.66
CA GLU A 88 -16.10 6.38 12.78
C GLU A 88 -14.97 6.98 11.94
N ASP A 89 -13.89 7.39 12.59
CA ASP A 89 -12.73 8.01 11.93
C ASP A 89 -12.04 7.04 10.96
N THR A 90 -11.79 5.80 11.40
CA THR A 90 -11.13 4.77 10.58
C THR A 90 -12.02 4.36 9.40
N SER A 91 -13.32 4.18 9.64
CA SER A 91 -14.31 3.86 8.61
C SER A 91 -14.39 4.96 7.55
N ALA A 92 -14.32 6.24 7.96
CA ALA A 92 -14.30 7.36 7.03
C ALA A 92 -13.09 7.31 6.09
N ILE A 93 -11.91 6.92 6.60
CA ILE A 93 -10.70 6.76 5.77
C ILE A 93 -10.90 5.61 4.76
N TYR A 94 -11.39 4.46 5.19
CA TYR A 94 -11.68 3.34 4.28
C TYR A 94 -12.68 3.72 3.18
N LYS A 95 -13.72 4.50 3.52
CA LYS A 95 -14.68 5.01 2.53
C LYS A 95 -14.01 5.94 1.52
N ARG A 96 -13.10 6.82 1.95
CA ARG A 96 -12.29 7.65 1.05
C ARG A 96 -11.36 6.84 0.14
N LEU A 97 -10.94 5.64 0.59
CA LEU A 97 -10.19 4.67 -0.22
C LEU A 97 -11.08 3.85 -1.16
N GLY A 98 -12.39 4.11 -1.17
CA GLY A 98 -13.35 3.50 -2.09
C GLY A 98 -13.99 2.20 -1.59
N LEU A 99 -13.91 1.93 -0.28
CA LEU A 99 -14.57 0.77 0.31
C LEU A 99 -16.00 1.10 0.79
N ASN A 100 -16.90 0.16 0.64
CA ASN A 100 -18.24 0.23 1.21
C ASN A 100 -18.30 -0.40 2.61
N THR A 101 -19.43 -0.21 3.30
CA THR A 101 -19.62 -0.72 4.67
C THR A 101 -19.41 -2.23 4.78
N ARG A 102 -19.86 -3.02 3.80
CA ARG A 102 -19.66 -4.48 3.81
C ARG A 102 -18.19 -4.87 3.74
N GLN A 103 -17.42 -4.16 2.96
CA GLN A 103 -15.99 -4.42 2.80
C GLN A 103 -15.19 -4.03 4.05
N ILE A 104 -15.58 -2.94 4.70
CA ILE A 104 -15.02 -2.51 5.99
C ILE A 104 -15.32 -3.57 7.06
N GLU A 105 -16.53 -4.13 7.04
CA GLU A 105 -16.93 -5.23 7.93
C GLU A 105 -16.04 -6.48 7.74
N ILE A 106 -15.74 -6.84 6.49
CA ILE A 106 -14.84 -7.96 6.18
C ILE A 106 -13.44 -7.70 6.77
N ILE A 107 -12.90 -6.50 6.62
CA ILE A 107 -11.59 -6.13 7.17
C ILE A 107 -11.60 -6.18 8.70
N ALA A 108 -12.70 -5.72 9.33
CA ALA A 108 -12.83 -5.70 10.78
C ALA A 108 -12.91 -7.10 11.41
N THR A 109 -13.43 -8.08 10.66
CA THR A 109 -13.62 -9.46 11.13
C THR A 109 -12.62 -10.46 10.59
N ALA A 110 -11.73 -10.05 9.69
CA ALA A 110 -10.68 -10.90 9.13
C ALA A 110 -9.68 -11.34 10.19
N ILE A 111 -9.15 -12.56 10.03
CA ILE A 111 -8.21 -13.17 10.98
C ILE A 111 -6.81 -12.55 10.77
N PRO A 112 -6.23 -11.89 11.79
CA PRO A 112 -4.89 -11.31 11.70
C PRO A 112 -3.83 -12.34 11.32
N LYS A 113 -2.81 -11.89 10.55
CA LYS A 113 -1.69 -12.70 10.07
C LYS A 113 -2.06 -13.89 9.17
N ARG A 114 -3.33 -14.05 8.83
CA ARG A 114 -3.82 -15.18 8.04
C ARG A 114 -4.67 -14.74 6.85
N GLN A 115 -5.56 -13.79 7.05
CA GLN A 115 -6.49 -13.33 6.04
C GLN A 115 -6.18 -11.91 5.58
N TYR A 116 -6.38 -11.64 4.29
CA TYR A 116 -6.10 -10.37 3.65
C TYR A 116 -7.23 -10.03 2.69
N TYR A 117 -7.64 -8.77 2.67
CA TYR A 117 -8.69 -8.32 1.77
C TYR A 117 -8.09 -7.65 0.54
N TYR A 118 -8.21 -8.31 -0.59
CA TYR A 118 -7.70 -7.87 -1.90
C TYR A 118 -8.76 -7.08 -2.66
N VAL A 119 -8.37 -5.96 -3.24
CA VAL A 119 -9.19 -5.11 -4.10
C VAL A 119 -8.40 -4.74 -5.35
N SER A 120 -9.01 -4.95 -6.52
CA SER A 120 -8.46 -4.54 -7.81
C SER A 120 -9.56 -4.22 -8.80
N PRO A 121 -9.24 -3.67 -10.00
CA PRO A 121 -10.20 -3.50 -11.08
C PRO A 121 -10.84 -4.81 -11.56
N TYR A 122 -10.17 -5.95 -11.34
CA TYR A 122 -10.62 -7.28 -11.78
C TYR A 122 -11.46 -8.01 -10.75
N GLY A 123 -11.57 -7.49 -9.53
CA GLY A 123 -12.38 -8.11 -8.49
C GLY A 123 -11.90 -7.80 -7.08
N ARG A 124 -12.66 -8.32 -6.13
CA ARG A 124 -12.46 -8.13 -4.70
C ARG A 124 -12.66 -9.45 -3.99
N ARG A 125 -11.74 -9.81 -3.08
CA ARG A 125 -11.86 -11.06 -2.33
C ARG A 125 -11.12 -11.01 -1.00
N LEU A 126 -11.65 -11.70 -0.03
CA LEU A 126 -10.89 -12.13 1.13
C LEU A 126 -10.11 -13.39 0.74
N PHE A 127 -8.81 -13.43 0.97
CA PHE A 127 -7.99 -14.61 0.73
C PHE A 127 -7.15 -14.95 1.96
N GLU A 128 -6.76 -16.18 2.04
CA GLU A 128 -5.90 -16.69 3.09
C GLU A 128 -4.52 -16.97 2.50
N LEU A 129 -3.50 -16.43 3.16
CA LEU A 129 -2.10 -16.68 2.77
C LEU A 129 -1.60 -17.89 3.57
N ALA A 130 -1.73 -19.08 2.98
CA ALA A 130 -1.22 -20.31 3.55
C ALA A 130 0.23 -20.54 3.09
N LEU A 131 1.18 -20.07 3.89
CA LEU A 131 2.60 -20.32 3.63
C LEU A 131 3.00 -21.67 4.24
N GLY A 132 3.66 -22.52 3.44
CA GLY A 132 4.27 -23.75 3.93
C GLY A 132 5.45 -23.48 4.88
N GLN A 133 5.85 -24.48 5.65
CA GLN A 133 6.91 -24.35 6.66
C GLN A 133 8.23 -23.80 6.09
N PHE A 134 8.61 -24.21 4.89
CA PHE A 134 9.82 -23.72 4.23
C PHE A 134 9.73 -22.21 3.93
N THR A 135 8.60 -21.75 3.38
CA THR A 135 8.40 -20.33 3.08
C THR A 135 8.37 -19.50 4.36
N LEU A 136 7.73 -20.02 5.41
CA LEU A 136 7.71 -19.36 6.73
C LEU A 136 9.11 -19.21 7.31
N ALA A 137 10.00 -20.20 7.15
CA ALA A 137 11.37 -20.12 7.63
C ALA A 137 12.18 -18.97 6.97
N PHE A 138 11.82 -18.57 5.75
CA PHE A 138 12.47 -17.46 5.05
C PHE A 138 11.85 -16.09 5.35
N VAL A 139 10.56 -16.01 5.68
CA VAL A 139 9.85 -14.73 5.85
C VAL A 139 9.52 -14.42 7.31
N SER A 140 9.54 -15.41 8.21
CA SER A 140 9.42 -15.17 9.63
C SER A 140 10.79 -14.86 10.21
N VAL A 141 11.13 -13.59 10.25
CA VAL A 141 12.22 -13.14 11.16
C VAL A 141 11.61 -13.19 12.54
N SER A 142 12.01 -14.19 13.31
CA SER A 142 11.72 -14.23 14.74
C SER A 142 12.69 -13.26 15.42
N ASP A 143 12.19 -12.15 15.93
CA ASP A 143 12.82 -11.42 17.02
C ASP A 143 12.56 -12.14 18.33
#